data_664cd0abeac332dfa9650c7b575d6399
#
_entry.id   664cd0abeac332dfa9650c7b575d6399
#
_cell.length_a   1.000
_cell.length_b   1.000
_cell.length_c   1.000
_cell.angle_alpha   90.00
_cell.angle_beta   90.00
_cell.angle_gamma   90.00
#
_symmetry.space_group_name_H-M   'P 1'
#
loop_
_entity.id
_entity.type
_entity.pdbx_description
1 polymer ?
#
loop_
_entity_poly.entity_id
_entity_poly.type
_entity_poly.pdbx_seq_one_letter_code
_entity_poly.pdbx_strand_id
1 'polypeptide(L)'
;MIQNAVDFATSKVWVESSWTKETITIIIADNGYGYPANLLGRLGDPFLTAKIGKQNRQGYEGMGLGLFIAKTLLERTGAKISFMNGHRNQTSNQSKVEPSGAIVEINWPRNKVESNANLFGENQNFFI
;
A
#
# COMPACT_ATOMS: atom_id res chain seq x y z
N MET A 1 4.66 -4.37 1.33
CA MET A 1 3.60 -3.44 1.82
C MET A 1 2.72 -4.07 2.90
N ILE A 2 2.18 -5.27 2.71
CA ILE A 2 1.38 -5.97 3.75
C ILE A 2 2.19 -6.17 5.03
N GLN A 3 3.45 -6.59 4.92
CA GLN A 3 4.32 -6.77 6.09
C GLN A 3 4.47 -5.47 6.89
N ASN A 4 4.65 -4.33 6.23
CA ASN A 4 4.71 -3.05 6.92
C ASN A 4 3.40 -2.75 7.67
N ALA A 5 2.26 -3.01 7.06
CA ALA A 5 0.98 -2.81 7.74
C ALA A 5 0.85 -3.70 8.98
N VAL A 6 1.29 -4.96 8.89
CA VAL A 6 1.28 -5.89 10.04
C VAL A 6 2.23 -5.41 11.15
N ASP A 7 3.43 -4.96 10.79
CA ASP A 7 4.45 -4.53 11.75
C ASP A 7 4.06 -3.26 12.51
N PHE A 8 3.30 -2.37 11.88
CA PHE A 8 2.90 -1.09 12.46
C PHE A 8 1.47 -1.03 12.98
N ALA A 9 0.64 -2.02 12.65
CA ALA A 9 -0.72 -2.09 13.15
C ALA A 9 -0.75 -2.24 14.67
N THR A 10 -1.73 -1.61 15.31
CA THR A 10 -2.02 -1.87 16.72
C THR A 10 -2.67 -3.23 16.92
N SER A 11 -3.65 -3.56 16.08
CA SER A 11 -4.39 -4.83 16.20
C SER A 11 -5.02 -5.34 14.89
N LYS A 12 -5.10 -4.50 13.85
CA LYS A 12 -5.84 -4.87 12.64
C LYS A 12 -5.25 -4.30 11.36
N VAL A 13 -5.27 -5.12 10.35
CA VAL A 13 -4.91 -4.76 8.97
C VAL A 13 -6.09 -5.10 8.06
N TRP A 14 -6.37 -4.22 7.11
CA TRP A 14 -7.35 -4.43 6.05
C TRP A 14 -6.64 -4.54 4.72
N VAL A 15 -7.06 -5.48 3.91
CA VAL A 15 -6.69 -5.58 2.50
C VAL A 15 -7.98 -5.66 1.70
N GLU A 16 -8.23 -4.65 0.91
CA GLU A 16 -9.43 -4.55 0.09
C GLU A 16 -9.06 -4.47 -1.38
N SER A 17 -9.85 -5.11 -2.22
CA SER A 17 -9.74 -5.00 -3.67
C SER A 17 -11.07 -4.56 -4.27
N SER A 18 -11.01 -3.68 -5.24
CA SER A 18 -12.15 -3.21 -5.99
C SER A 18 -11.76 -2.99 -7.44
N TRP A 19 -12.76 -2.98 -8.31
CA TRP A 19 -12.54 -2.73 -9.74
C TRP A 19 -13.72 -2.01 -10.35
N THR A 20 -13.42 -1.25 -11.37
CA THR A 20 -14.38 -0.63 -12.28
C THR A 20 -14.14 -1.18 -13.69
N LYS A 21 -14.83 -0.63 -14.69
CA LYS A 21 -14.53 -0.97 -16.09
C LYS A 21 -13.13 -0.56 -16.53
N GLU A 22 -12.55 0.43 -15.88
CA GLU A 22 -11.29 1.07 -16.30
C GLU A 22 -10.12 0.82 -15.35
N THR A 23 -10.39 0.53 -14.08
CA THR A 23 -9.36 0.45 -13.03
C THR A 23 -9.51 -0.76 -12.13
N ILE A 24 -8.39 -1.19 -11.58
CA ILE A 24 -8.30 -2.14 -10.46
C ILE A 24 -7.58 -1.44 -9.32
N THR A 25 -8.14 -1.49 -8.13
CA THR A 25 -7.60 -0.84 -6.94
C THR A 25 -7.40 -1.85 -5.82
N ILE A 26 -6.24 -1.80 -5.18
CA ILE A 26 -5.96 -2.52 -3.94
C ILE A 26 -5.64 -1.48 -2.86
N ILE A 27 -6.29 -1.62 -1.72
CA ILE A 27 -6.05 -0.80 -0.53
C ILE A 27 -5.51 -1.68 0.58
N ILE A 28 -4.40 -1.27 1.17
CA ILE A 28 -3.83 -1.89 2.36
C ILE A 28 -3.83 -0.83 3.45
N ALA A 29 -4.50 -1.09 4.55
CA ALA A 29 -4.66 -0.15 5.65
C ALA A 29 -4.45 -0.82 6.99
N ASP A 30 -4.05 -0.04 7.99
CA ASP A 30 -3.88 -0.48 9.37
C ASP A 30 -4.50 0.50 10.36
N ASN A 31 -4.53 0.12 11.62
CA ASN A 31 -4.99 0.95 12.73
C ASN A 31 -3.85 1.36 13.67
N GLY A 32 -2.64 1.44 13.16
CA GLY A 32 -1.47 1.92 13.87
C GLY A 32 -1.41 3.45 13.95
N TYR A 33 -0.21 3.96 14.16
CA TYR A 33 0.03 5.40 14.29
C TYR A 33 0.03 6.16 12.95
N GLY A 34 0.05 5.45 11.85
CA GLY A 34 0.19 6.04 10.53
C GLY A 34 1.62 6.45 10.19
N TYR A 35 1.78 7.03 9.03
CA TYR A 35 3.06 7.58 8.61
C TYR A 35 3.32 8.93 9.30
N PRO A 36 4.57 9.22 9.68
CA PRO A 36 4.93 10.56 10.14
C PRO A 36 4.58 11.62 9.09
N ALA A 37 3.92 12.69 9.51
CA ALA A 37 3.45 13.74 8.59
C ALA A 37 4.57 14.36 7.75
N ASN A 38 5.77 14.51 8.33
CA ASN A 38 6.94 15.04 7.64
C ASN A 38 7.54 14.08 6.59
N LEU A 39 7.17 12.80 6.63
CA LEU A 39 7.66 11.78 5.70
C LEU A 39 6.63 11.41 4.63
N LEU A 40 5.36 11.74 4.85
CA LEU A 40 4.24 11.25 4.04
C LEU A 40 4.40 11.57 2.55
N GLY A 41 4.85 12.77 2.21
CA GLY A 41 5.10 13.19 0.83
C GLY A 41 6.38 12.61 0.20
N ARG A 42 7.18 11.88 0.97
CA ARG A 42 8.47 11.34 0.55
C ARG A 42 8.57 9.82 0.61
N LEU A 43 7.48 9.17 0.99
CA LEU A 43 7.43 7.71 1.03
C LEU A 43 7.67 7.13 -0.37
N GLY A 44 8.55 6.14 -0.44
CA GLY A 44 9.01 5.59 -1.72
C GLY A 44 10.13 6.38 -2.39
N ASP A 45 10.65 7.45 -1.76
CA ASP A 45 11.83 8.18 -2.20
C ASP A 45 13.09 7.36 -1.85
N PRO A 46 14.01 7.10 -2.82
CA PRO A 46 15.21 6.31 -2.57
C PRO A 46 16.16 6.96 -1.55
N PHE A 47 16.11 8.30 -1.39
CA PHE A 47 16.96 9.05 -0.48
C PHE A 47 16.41 9.14 0.95
N LEU A 48 15.19 8.68 1.19
CA LEU A 48 14.58 8.72 2.52
C LEU A 48 15.37 7.87 3.53
N THR A 49 15.89 6.74 3.11
CA THR A 49 16.68 5.80 3.94
C THR A 49 17.92 6.46 4.54
N ALA A 50 18.61 7.32 3.79
CA ALA A 50 19.81 8.01 4.26
C ALA A 50 19.52 9.03 5.39
N LYS A 51 18.31 9.56 5.45
CA LYS A 51 17.89 10.51 6.49
C LYS A 51 17.33 9.84 7.73
N ILE A 52 16.66 8.71 7.56
CA ILE A 52 16.10 7.93 8.69
C ILE A 52 17.21 7.25 9.48
N GLY A 53 18.27 6.75 8.83
CA GLY A 53 19.41 6.09 9.49
C GLY A 53 20.19 6.98 10.46
N LYS A 54 20.05 8.30 10.39
CA LYS A 54 20.66 9.25 11.32
C LYS A 54 19.83 9.53 12.58
N GLN A 55 18.57 9.13 12.61
CA GLN A 55 17.67 9.48 13.71
C GLN A 55 17.32 8.31 14.64
N ASN A 56 18.01 7.21 14.54
CA ASN A 56 17.99 6.07 15.49
C ASN A 56 16.60 5.78 16.13
N ARG A 57 15.53 5.87 15.35
CA ARG A 57 14.20 5.50 15.82
C ARG A 57 13.91 4.07 15.38
N GLN A 58 13.94 3.18 16.35
CA GLN A 58 13.53 1.79 16.19
C GLN A 58 12.18 1.73 15.45
N GLY A 59 12.11 0.97 14.36
CA GLY A 59 10.89 0.72 13.61
C GLY A 59 10.83 1.35 12.21
N TYR A 60 11.68 2.34 11.92
CA TYR A 60 11.69 2.99 10.60
C TYR A 60 12.86 2.55 9.69
N GLU A 61 13.79 1.76 10.21
CA GLU A 61 15.03 1.40 9.51
C GLU A 61 14.82 0.63 8.20
N GLY A 62 13.74 -0.13 8.05
CA GLY A 62 13.42 -0.87 6.83
C GLY A 62 12.40 -0.18 5.91
N MET A 63 11.76 0.90 6.36
CA MET A 63 10.60 1.47 5.67
C MET A 63 10.98 2.19 4.36
N GLY A 64 12.12 2.88 4.33
CA GLY A 64 12.53 3.69 3.17
C GLY A 64 12.86 2.83 1.95
N LEU A 65 13.75 1.86 2.09
CA LEU A 65 14.22 1.04 0.97
C LEU A 65 13.14 0.05 0.50
N GLY A 66 12.46 -0.61 1.42
CA GLY A 66 11.41 -1.58 1.10
C GLY A 66 10.23 -0.93 0.36
N LEU A 67 9.80 0.23 0.79
CA LEU A 67 8.74 0.98 0.11
C LEU A 67 9.19 1.51 -1.26
N PHE A 68 10.44 1.97 -1.37
CA PHE A 68 11.01 2.38 -2.64
C PHE A 68 11.04 1.24 -3.66
N ILE A 69 11.53 0.07 -3.27
CA ILE A 69 11.57 -1.11 -4.13
C ILE A 69 10.15 -1.52 -4.54
N ALA A 70 9.25 -1.65 -3.60
CA ALA A 70 7.87 -2.03 -3.87
C ALA A 70 7.16 -1.03 -4.80
N LYS A 71 7.30 0.26 -4.54
CA LYS A 71 6.76 1.31 -5.41
C LYS A 71 7.31 1.21 -6.82
N THR A 72 8.62 1.09 -6.96
CA THR A 72 9.28 1.00 -8.28
C THR A 72 8.80 -0.22 -9.07
N LEU A 73 8.70 -1.39 -8.42
CA LEU A 73 8.23 -2.61 -9.07
C LEU A 73 6.75 -2.50 -9.49
N LEU A 74 5.91 -1.94 -8.63
CA LEU A 74 4.50 -1.76 -8.94
C LEU A 74 4.28 -0.74 -10.07
N GLU A 75 5.01 0.37 -10.06
CA GLU A 75 4.95 1.37 -11.13
C GLU A 75 5.37 0.81 -12.48
N ARG A 76 6.29 -0.14 -12.52
CA ARG A 76 6.65 -0.87 -13.75
C ARG A 76 5.49 -1.69 -14.33
N THR A 77 4.53 -2.09 -13.52
CA THR A 77 3.31 -2.76 -13.98
C THR A 77 2.24 -1.81 -14.48
N GLY A 78 2.50 -0.51 -14.44
CA GLY A 78 1.55 0.55 -14.78
C GLY A 78 0.70 1.02 -13.59
N ALA A 79 1.03 0.60 -12.38
CA ALA A 79 0.33 1.04 -11.17
C ALA A 79 0.68 2.48 -10.79
N LYS A 80 -0.27 3.14 -10.16
CA LYS A 80 -0.07 4.38 -9.41
C LYS A 80 -0.26 4.08 -7.93
N ILE A 81 0.69 4.53 -7.10
CA ILE A 81 0.69 4.25 -5.67
C ILE A 81 0.56 5.56 -4.89
N SER A 82 -0.34 5.58 -3.93
CA SER A 82 -0.58 6.70 -3.04
C SER A 82 -0.46 6.25 -1.60
N PHE A 83 0.17 7.07 -0.77
CA PHE A 83 0.32 6.88 0.66
C PHE A 83 -0.47 7.96 1.39
N MET A 84 -1.24 7.56 2.39
CA MET A 84 -2.04 8.47 3.20
C MET A 84 -2.23 7.94 4.61
N ASN A 85 -2.73 8.78 5.49
CA ASN A 85 -3.15 8.38 6.82
C ASN A 85 -4.68 8.41 6.93
N GLY A 86 -5.22 7.44 7.65
CA GLY A 86 -6.63 7.43 8.03
C GLY A 86 -6.96 8.49 9.07
N HIS A 87 -8.24 8.79 9.22
CA HIS A 87 -8.73 9.73 10.22
C HIS A 87 -9.29 8.97 11.43
N ARG A 88 -8.83 9.34 12.64
CA ARG A 88 -9.52 8.96 13.85
C ARG A 88 -10.74 9.87 14.01
N ASN A 89 -11.91 9.32 13.79
CA ASN A 89 -13.14 10.01 14.18
C ASN A 89 -13.26 10.01 15.72
N GLN A 90 -12.93 11.12 16.35
CA GLN A 90 -13.01 11.28 17.81
C GLN A 90 -14.45 11.34 18.35
N THR A 91 -15.44 11.29 17.47
CA THR A 91 -16.84 11.56 17.84
C THR A 91 -17.78 10.36 17.79
N SER A 92 -17.34 9.19 17.39
CA SER A 92 -18.22 8.03 17.39
C SER A 92 -18.00 7.16 18.62
N ASN A 93 -18.97 7.16 19.51
CA ASN A 93 -19.14 6.18 20.60
C ASN A 93 -19.42 4.75 20.07
N GLN A 94 -19.05 4.44 18.85
CA GLN A 94 -19.22 3.12 18.27
C GLN A 94 -17.87 2.43 18.23
N SER A 95 -17.81 1.28 18.85
CA SER A 95 -16.71 0.31 18.90
C SER A 95 -16.31 -0.28 17.54
N LYS A 96 -16.43 0.50 16.46
CA LYS A 96 -16.02 0.09 15.14
C LYS A 96 -14.53 0.43 14.97
N VAL A 97 -13.70 -0.61 14.93
CA VAL A 97 -12.28 -0.45 14.61
C VAL A 97 -12.17 -0.01 13.15
N GLU A 98 -11.74 1.21 12.93
CA GLU A 98 -11.58 1.81 11.61
C GLU A 98 -10.10 1.90 11.22
N PRO A 99 -9.75 1.89 9.93
CA PRO A 99 -8.39 2.14 9.49
C PRO A 99 -8.00 3.59 9.78
N SER A 100 -7.34 3.79 10.92
CA SER A 100 -6.91 5.10 11.41
C SER A 100 -5.42 5.35 11.26
N GLY A 101 -4.67 4.34 10.84
CA GLY A 101 -3.23 4.39 10.65
C GLY A 101 -2.80 4.64 9.21
N ALA A 102 -1.82 3.90 8.75
CA ALA A 102 -1.30 4.01 7.39
C ALA A 102 -2.24 3.40 6.37
N ILE A 103 -2.38 4.05 5.23
CA ILE A 103 -3.15 3.57 4.09
C ILE A 103 -2.27 3.64 2.85
N VAL A 104 -2.18 2.54 2.13
CA VAL A 104 -1.55 2.45 0.80
C VAL A 104 -2.63 2.11 -0.20
N GLU A 105 -2.80 2.94 -1.21
CA GLU A 105 -3.66 2.68 -2.34
C GLU A 105 -2.83 2.40 -3.58
N ILE A 106 -3.09 1.28 -4.23
CA ILE A 106 -2.45 0.86 -5.49
C ILE A 106 -3.53 0.77 -6.56
N ASN A 107 -3.36 1.53 -7.61
CA ASN A 107 -4.36 1.65 -8.68
C ASN A 107 -3.72 1.34 -10.02
N TRP A 108 -4.30 0.38 -10.76
CA TRP A 108 -3.90 0.06 -12.12
C TRP A 108 -4.96 0.45 -13.12
N PRO A 109 -4.58 0.96 -14.29
CA PRO A 109 -5.43 0.88 -15.46
C PRO A 109 -5.69 -0.60 -15.77
N ARG A 110 -6.94 -0.96 -15.94
CA ARG A 110 -7.34 -2.36 -16.10
C ARG A 110 -6.67 -3.04 -17.29
N ASN A 111 -6.49 -2.31 -18.39
CA ASN A 111 -5.80 -2.78 -19.59
C ASN A 111 -4.31 -3.13 -19.38
N LYS A 112 -3.70 -2.71 -18.27
CA LYS A 112 -2.30 -3.03 -17.96
C LYS A 112 -2.13 -4.36 -17.22
N VAL A 113 -3.16 -4.86 -16.57
CA VAL A 113 -3.12 -6.07 -15.75
C VAL A 113 -4.03 -7.18 -16.25
N GLU A 114 -5.04 -6.88 -17.07
CA GLU A 114 -5.85 -7.90 -17.71
C GLU A 114 -5.07 -8.58 -18.83
N SER A 115 -5.07 -9.90 -18.79
CA SER A 115 -4.60 -10.67 -19.90
C SER A 115 -5.61 -10.59 -21.05
N ASN A 116 -5.12 -10.30 -22.23
CA ASN A 116 -5.93 -10.41 -23.42
C ASN A 116 -6.18 -11.90 -23.67
N ALA A 117 -7.42 -12.35 -23.57
CA ALA A 117 -7.79 -13.76 -23.75
C ALA A 117 -7.30 -14.33 -25.10
N ASN A 118 -7.10 -13.46 -26.09
CA ASN A 118 -6.58 -13.82 -27.40
C ASN A 118 -5.07 -14.12 -27.43
N LEU A 119 -4.33 -13.80 -26.37
CA LEU A 119 -2.89 -14.05 -26.29
C LEU A 119 -2.54 -15.46 -25.81
N PHE A 120 -3.47 -16.16 -25.20
CA PHE A 120 -3.21 -17.46 -24.56
C PHE A 120 -3.66 -18.67 -25.39
N GLY A 121 -4.21 -18.48 -26.58
CA GLY A 121 -4.69 -19.58 -27.41
C GLY A 121 -5.71 -20.47 -26.67
N GLU A 122 -5.88 -21.68 -27.17
CA GLU A 122 -6.89 -22.62 -26.63
C GLU A 122 -6.45 -23.34 -25.34
N ASN A 123 -5.20 -23.21 -24.92
CA ASN A 123 -4.66 -23.88 -23.73
C ASN A 123 -4.78 -23.00 -22.48
N GLN A 124 -5.98 -22.78 -22.03
CA GLN A 124 -6.24 -21.94 -20.84
C GLN A 124 -6.40 -22.72 -19.55
N ASN A 125 -6.03 -23.96 -19.50
CA ASN A 125 -6.11 -24.79 -18.29
C ASN A 125 -4.89 -24.58 -17.38
N PHE A 126 -4.72 -23.34 -16.89
CA PHE A 126 -3.71 -23.04 -15.87
C PHE A 126 -4.18 -23.29 -14.44
N PHE A 127 -5.41 -23.73 -14.26
CA PHE A 127 -6.00 -24.00 -12.96
C PHE A 127 -6.16 -25.51 -12.80
N ILE A 128 -5.12 -26.10 -12.30
CA ILE A 128 -5.15 -27.47 -11.84
C ILE A 128 -5.08 -27.45 -10.32
#